data_af76ab6606cf6f7ac614752ae2ee9d7e
#
_entry.id   af76ab6606cf6f7ac614752ae2ee9d7e
#
_cell.length_a   1.000
_cell.length_b   1.000
_cell.length_c   1.000
_cell.angle_alpha   90.00
_cell.angle_beta   90.00
_cell.angle_gamma   90.00
#
_symmetry.space_group_name_H-M   'P 1'
#
loop_
_entity.id
_entity.type
_entity.pdbx_description
1 polymer ?
#
loop_
_entity_poly.entity_id
_entity_poly.type
_entity_poly.pdbx_seq_one_letter_code
_entity_poly.pdbx_strand_id
1 'polypeptide(L)'
;MKPQFQHTLVTSFYLWFDNYLQKYGEAYNNKTGIFYNMVDDRVDSTYNVYSSPYKQFIFDSGLHSGVVNSQGTEGAIVVDRISGQREDGSDFEIVRGTSGLKIDYDNGRVFFTGDENGNLPGNSLSLSGQFGVKDFNLYMTNQTEEDLVIENKFKTNDRFGNLETSGVAPYDQVLPAVFITSESINNEPFAFGGLDVTKTNVKAVVMTSDLYCLDCVLSLAADSKRRSFAPVDFADFPITELGDIKTATYPTGYSYNQIEEDNTSELFHIEEVNVSKLSDRVKKKVN
;
A
#
# COMPACT_ATOMS: atom_id res chain seq x y z
N MET A 1 16.17 9.21 -17.63
CA MET A 1 17.00 9.50 -16.42
C MET A 1 17.09 8.20 -15.65
N LYS A 2 18.25 7.81 -15.15
CA LYS A 2 18.36 6.62 -14.30
C LYS A 2 18.01 6.99 -12.86
N PRO A 3 17.33 6.11 -12.10
CA PRO A 3 17.05 6.34 -10.69
C PRO A 3 18.34 6.58 -9.91
N GLN A 4 18.28 7.47 -8.94
CA GLN A 4 19.38 7.78 -8.04
C GLN A 4 19.29 6.85 -6.83
N PHE A 5 20.40 6.64 -6.14
CA PHE A 5 20.50 5.86 -4.90
C PHE A 5 19.38 6.21 -3.88
N GLN A 6 19.06 7.49 -3.76
CA GLN A 6 18.02 7.98 -2.87
C GLN A 6 16.64 7.40 -3.20
N HIS A 7 16.28 7.31 -4.48
CA HIS A 7 15.01 6.72 -4.90
C HIS A 7 14.96 5.22 -4.61
N THR A 8 16.05 4.50 -4.88
CA THR A 8 16.17 3.07 -4.55
C THR A 8 16.01 2.86 -3.04
N LEU A 9 16.66 3.69 -2.22
CA LEU A 9 16.57 3.57 -0.77
C LEU A 9 15.16 3.84 -0.24
N VAL A 10 14.50 4.92 -0.67
CA VAL A 10 13.13 5.26 -0.23
C VAL A 10 12.13 4.21 -0.69
N THR A 11 12.25 3.73 -1.92
CA THR A 11 11.40 2.67 -2.46
C THR A 11 11.58 1.36 -1.68
N SER A 12 12.83 0.98 -1.41
CA SER A 12 13.15 -0.20 -0.61
C SER A 12 12.62 -0.09 0.81
N PHE A 13 12.80 1.09 1.44
CA PHE A 13 12.25 1.36 2.77
C PHE A 13 10.72 1.29 2.78
N TYR A 14 10.05 1.86 1.78
CA TYR A 14 8.60 1.82 1.64
C TYR A 14 8.08 0.36 1.59
N LEU A 15 8.66 -0.46 0.72
CA LEU A 15 8.25 -1.87 0.56
C LEU A 15 8.52 -2.69 1.82
N TRP A 16 9.69 -2.49 2.42
CA TRP A 16 10.04 -3.13 3.68
C TRP A 16 9.12 -2.71 4.81
N PHE A 17 8.83 -1.42 4.96
CA PHE A 17 8.00 -0.90 6.05
C PHE A 17 6.54 -1.34 5.90
N ASP A 18 6.04 -1.41 4.66
CA ASP A 18 4.73 -1.99 4.35
C ASP A 18 4.62 -3.45 4.83
N ASN A 19 5.58 -4.29 4.40
CA ASN A 19 5.65 -5.67 4.87
C ASN A 19 5.82 -5.75 6.40
N TYR A 20 6.68 -4.89 6.97
CA TYR A 20 6.96 -4.87 8.41
C TYR A 20 5.71 -4.57 9.25
N LEU A 21 4.92 -3.57 8.87
CA LEU A 21 3.65 -3.25 9.53
C LEU A 21 2.66 -4.41 9.46
N GLN A 22 2.56 -5.06 8.31
CA GLN A 22 1.63 -6.16 8.09
C GLN A 22 2.07 -7.45 8.80
N LYS A 23 3.36 -7.78 8.75
CA LYS A 23 3.93 -9.02 9.30
C LYS A 23 4.06 -9.00 10.82
N TYR A 24 4.54 -7.90 11.38
CA TYR A 24 4.80 -7.77 12.82
C TYR A 24 3.72 -7.00 13.56
N GLY A 25 3.03 -6.11 12.87
CA GLY A 25 1.91 -5.34 13.42
C GLY A 25 0.55 -5.94 13.14
N GLU A 26 0.46 -6.97 12.29
CA GLU A 26 -0.81 -7.54 11.81
C GLU A 26 -1.76 -6.44 11.31
N ALA A 27 -1.19 -5.37 10.69
CA ALA A 27 -1.87 -4.15 10.32
C ALA A 27 -2.69 -4.32 9.04
N TYR A 28 -3.56 -5.30 9.01
CA TYR A 28 -4.49 -5.57 7.90
C TYR A 28 -5.81 -6.17 8.39
N ASN A 29 -6.83 -6.08 7.54
CA ASN A 29 -8.13 -6.66 7.81
C ASN A 29 -8.70 -7.30 6.55
N ASN A 30 -9.02 -8.59 6.61
CA ASN A 30 -9.66 -9.30 5.52
C ASN A 30 -11.15 -8.92 5.44
N LYS A 31 -11.60 -8.55 4.25
CA LYS A 31 -12.95 -8.11 3.97
C LYS A 31 -13.56 -8.91 2.83
N THR A 32 -14.85 -9.11 2.93
CA THR A 32 -15.70 -9.41 1.78
C THR A 32 -16.56 -8.16 1.55
N GLY A 33 -16.43 -7.56 0.39
CA GLY A 33 -17.03 -6.26 0.16
C GLY A 33 -17.56 -6.07 -1.25
N ILE A 34 -18.39 -5.03 -1.39
CA ILE A 34 -18.99 -4.60 -2.65
C ILE A 34 -18.08 -3.55 -3.28
N PHE A 35 -17.95 -3.63 -4.60
CA PHE A 35 -17.31 -2.61 -5.43
C PHE A 35 -18.37 -1.77 -6.12
N TYR A 36 -18.21 -0.47 -6.08
CA TYR A 36 -19.12 0.51 -6.64
C TYR A 36 -18.62 1.01 -7.98
N ASN A 37 -19.49 1.07 -8.99
CA ASN A 37 -19.16 1.64 -10.29
C ASN A 37 -18.65 3.09 -10.14
N MET A 38 -17.61 3.43 -10.85
CA MET A 38 -16.96 4.72 -10.76
C MET A 38 -16.39 5.14 -12.12
N VAL A 39 -16.34 6.44 -12.35
CA VAL A 39 -15.64 7.02 -13.50
C VAL A 39 -14.24 7.45 -13.06
N ASP A 40 -13.22 7.04 -13.80
CA ASP A 40 -11.85 7.47 -13.59
C ASP A 40 -11.22 7.87 -14.94
N ASP A 41 -10.98 9.17 -15.11
CA ASP A 41 -10.44 9.76 -16.35
C ASP A 41 -9.01 9.30 -16.68
N ARG A 42 -8.32 8.65 -15.73
CA ARG A 42 -6.97 8.09 -15.94
C ARG A 42 -7.00 6.74 -16.63
N VAL A 43 -8.17 6.10 -16.67
CA VAL A 43 -8.36 4.76 -17.20
C VAL A 43 -9.01 4.86 -18.57
N ASP A 44 -8.50 4.06 -19.53
CA ASP A 44 -9.07 3.98 -20.87
C ASP A 44 -10.57 3.62 -20.80
N SER A 45 -11.37 4.28 -21.65
CA SER A 45 -12.84 4.11 -21.71
C SER A 45 -13.32 2.70 -22.05
N THR A 46 -12.41 1.82 -22.47
CA THR A 46 -12.70 0.39 -22.69
C THR A 46 -12.83 -0.40 -21.40
N TYR A 47 -12.33 0.14 -20.29
CA TYR A 47 -12.44 -0.48 -18.97
C TYR A 47 -13.64 0.04 -18.18
N ASN A 48 -14.33 -0.88 -17.53
CA ASN A 48 -15.23 -0.53 -16.43
C ASN A 48 -14.42 -0.45 -15.14
N VAL A 49 -14.63 0.62 -14.39
CA VAL A 49 -13.93 0.89 -13.13
C VAL A 49 -14.90 0.71 -11.97
N TYR A 50 -14.49 -0.06 -10.99
CA TYR A 50 -15.23 -0.25 -9.75
C TYR A 50 -14.29 -0.02 -8.57
N SER A 51 -14.76 0.69 -7.56
CA SER A 51 -13.99 1.04 -6.36
C SER A 51 -14.61 0.42 -5.13
N SER A 52 -13.76 -0.12 -4.27
CA SER A 52 -14.15 -0.45 -2.90
C SER A 52 -14.25 0.85 -2.06
N PRO A 53 -14.88 0.80 -0.87
CA PRO A 53 -14.85 1.91 0.08
C PRO A 53 -13.50 2.06 0.80
N TYR A 54 -12.50 1.24 0.47
CA TYR A 54 -11.18 1.23 1.09
C TYR A 54 -10.11 1.70 0.10
N LYS A 55 -9.01 2.23 0.60
CA LYS A 55 -7.97 2.85 -0.23
C LYS A 55 -6.92 1.87 -0.71
N GLN A 56 -6.21 1.21 0.19
CA GLN A 56 -5.12 0.33 -0.20
C GLN A 56 -5.42 -1.13 0.12
N PHE A 57 -5.25 -1.98 -0.88
CA PHE A 57 -5.31 -3.42 -0.72
C PHE A 57 -3.92 -4.00 -0.41
N ILE A 58 -3.93 -5.16 0.23
CA ILE A 58 -2.73 -5.98 0.37
C ILE A 58 -2.35 -6.53 -0.99
N PHE A 59 -1.08 -6.38 -1.37
CA PHE A 59 -0.52 -6.91 -2.60
C PHE A 59 0.65 -7.87 -2.37
N ASP A 60 1.15 -7.98 -1.15
CA ASP A 60 2.23 -8.89 -0.78
C ASP A 60 1.68 -10.33 -0.59
N SER A 61 2.00 -11.20 -1.54
CA SER A 61 1.56 -12.61 -1.50
C SER A 61 2.26 -13.43 -0.42
N GLY A 62 3.39 -12.96 0.12
CA GLY A 62 4.08 -13.58 1.25
C GLY A 62 3.27 -13.52 2.56
N LEU A 63 2.22 -12.71 2.58
CA LEU A 63 1.28 -12.57 3.70
C LEU A 63 -0.07 -13.26 3.42
N HIS A 64 -0.18 -13.99 2.32
CA HIS A 64 -1.43 -14.59 1.86
C HIS A 64 -2.05 -15.58 2.86
N SER A 65 -3.39 -15.72 2.79
CA SER A 65 -4.17 -16.70 3.55
C SER A 65 -3.69 -18.13 3.27
N GLY A 66 -3.35 -18.89 4.18
CA GLY A 66 -2.69 -20.21 4.09
C GLY A 66 -1.43 -20.24 4.93
N VAL A 67 -0.90 -19.06 5.23
CA VAL A 67 0.09 -18.87 6.28
C VAL A 67 -0.69 -18.44 7.52
N VAL A 68 -0.87 -19.35 8.43
CA VAL A 68 -1.46 -19.04 9.74
C VAL A 68 -0.45 -18.23 10.52
N ASN A 69 -0.83 -17.01 10.92
CA ASN A 69 0.05 -16.17 11.76
C ASN A 69 0.28 -16.82 13.14
N SER A 70 1.15 -16.22 13.96
CA SER A 70 1.49 -16.72 15.28
C SER A 70 0.30 -16.85 16.25
N GLN A 71 -0.83 -16.19 15.93
CA GLN A 71 -2.07 -16.20 16.72
C GLN A 71 -3.11 -17.20 16.19
N GLY A 72 -2.81 -17.92 15.11
CA GLY A 72 -3.73 -18.89 14.50
C GLY A 72 -4.77 -18.26 13.59
N THR A 73 -4.63 -16.97 13.22
CA THR A 73 -5.50 -16.29 12.26
C THR A 73 -4.99 -16.49 10.82
N GLU A 74 -5.91 -16.48 9.87
CA GLU A 74 -5.56 -16.54 8.44
C GLU A 74 -4.74 -15.32 8.05
N GLY A 75 -3.73 -15.52 7.19
CA GLY A 75 -2.94 -14.45 6.62
C GLY A 75 -3.77 -13.50 5.75
N ALA A 76 -3.15 -12.42 5.29
CA ALA A 76 -3.81 -11.43 4.46
C ALA A 76 -4.29 -12.02 3.12
N ILE A 77 -5.46 -11.60 2.67
CA ILE A 77 -6.00 -12.00 1.38
C ILE A 77 -5.51 -11.01 0.31
N VAL A 78 -4.76 -11.52 -0.67
CA VAL A 78 -4.45 -10.78 -1.89
C VAL A 78 -5.59 -11.00 -2.87
N VAL A 79 -6.26 -9.92 -3.28
CA VAL A 79 -7.38 -10.02 -4.22
C VAL A 79 -6.88 -10.53 -5.58
N ASP A 80 -7.50 -11.59 -6.06
CA ASP A 80 -7.18 -12.20 -7.35
C ASP A 80 -8.42 -12.44 -8.21
N ARG A 81 -9.62 -12.27 -7.66
CA ARG A 81 -10.89 -12.50 -8.33
C ARG A 81 -11.99 -11.60 -7.83
N ILE A 82 -12.95 -11.37 -8.69
CA ILE A 82 -14.19 -10.66 -8.40
C ILE A 82 -15.36 -11.51 -8.88
N SER A 83 -16.47 -11.42 -8.18
CA SER A 83 -17.72 -12.11 -8.52
C SER A 83 -18.88 -11.15 -8.56
N GLY A 84 -19.88 -11.47 -9.33
CA GLY A 84 -21.07 -10.64 -9.45
C GLY A 84 -22.22 -11.43 -10.06
N GLN A 85 -23.33 -10.73 -10.27
CA GLN A 85 -24.53 -11.29 -10.87
C GLN A 85 -24.90 -10.48 -12.10
N ARG A 86 -25.24 -11.15 -13.20
CA ARG A 86 -25.72 -10.52 -14.44
C ARG A 86 -27.16 -10.08 -14.31
N GLU A 87 -27.62 -9.29 -15.27
CA GLU A 87 -29.02 -8.82 -15.34
C GLU A 87 -30.05 -9.97 -15.46
N ASP A 88 -29.62 -11.09 -16.07
CA ASP A 88 -30.43 -12.31 -16.17
C ASP A 88 -30.45 -13.16 -14.89
N GLY A 89 -29.75 -12.70 -13.85
CA GLY A 89 -29.66 -13.41 -12.57
C GLY A 89 -28.58 -14.49 -12.53
N SER A 90 -27.82 -14.71 -13.60
CA SER A 90 -26.71 -15.66 -13.62
C SER A 90 -25.47 -15.09 -12.91
N ASP A 91 -24.77 -15.91 -12.15
CA ASP A 91 -23.54 -15.53 -11.49
C ASP A 91 -22.36 -15.55 -12.47
N PHE A 92 -21.37 -14.71 -12.22
CA PHE A 92 -20.09 -14.72 -12.93
C PHE A 92 -18.92 -14.51 -11.97
N GLU A 93 -17.75 -15.01 -12.37
CA GLU A 93 -16.49 -14.80 -11.69
C GLU A 93 -15.43 -14.39 -12.73
N ILE A 94 -14.62 -13.40 -12.41
CA ILE A 94 -13.49 -12.95 -13.22
C ILE A 94 -12.24 -13.11 -12.37
N VAL A 95 -11.26 -13.87 -12.88
CA VAL A 95 -10.00 -14.12 -12.21
C VAL A 95 -8.91 -13.25 -12.83
N ARG A 96 -7.97 -12.77 -12.04
CA ARG A 96 -6.83 -11.98 -12.49
C ARG A 96 -6.06 -12.72 -13.58
N GLY A 97 -5.68 -11.99 -14.64
CA GLY A 97 -5.04 -12.58 -15.83
C GLY A 97 -6.01 -13.12 -16.87
N THR A 98 -7.32 -13.16 -16.57
CA THR A 98 -8.38 -13.47 -17.52
C THR A 98 -9.28 -12.24 -17.74
N SER A 99 -9.95 -12.17 -18.88
CA SER A 99 -10.94 -11.13 -19.20
C SER A 99 -10.48 -9.68 -18.97
N GLY A 100 -9.17 -9.43 -19.03
CA GLY A 100 -8.59 -8.10 -18.83
C GLY A 100 -8.71 -7.56 -17.40
N LEU A 101 -8.99 -8.40 -16.39
CA LEU A 101 -9.06 -7.95 -14.99
C LEU A 101 -7.70 -7.43 -14.52
N LYS A 102 -7.68 -6.19 -14.08
CA LYS A 102 -6.58 -5.52 -13.40
C LYS A 102 -7.04 -5.01 -12.06
N ILE A 103 -6.13 -4.95 -11.12
CA ILE A 103 -6.42 -4.54 -9.74
C ILE A 103 -5.52 -3.37 -9.39
N ASP A 104 -6.11 -2.26 -9.01
CA ASP A 104 -5.39 -1.10 -8.47
C ASP A 104 -5.30 -1.25 -6.95
N TYR A 105 -4.19 -1.82 -6.50
CA TYR A 105 -3.92 -2.06 -5.07
C TYR A 105 -3.73 -0.77 -4.28
N ASP A 106 -3.27 0.31 -4.94
CA ASP A 106 -3.04 1.60 -4.28
C ASP A 106 -4.33 2.38 -4.03
N ASN A 107 -5.35 2.15 -4.88
CA ASN A 107 -6.61 2.89 -4.80
C ASN A 107 -7.83 2.01 -4.47
N GLY A 108 -7.62 0.72 -4.18
CA GLY A 108 -8.69 -0.18 -3.82
C GLY A 108 -9.73 -0.39 -4.92
N ARG A 109 -9.28 -0.58 -6.17
CA ARG A 109 -10.11 -0.62 -7.36
C ARG A 109 -9.87 -1.84 -8.21
N VAL A 110 -10.85 -2.13 -9.05
CA VAL A 110 -10.76 -3.17 -10.07
C VAL A 110 -11.20 -2.61 -11.42
N PHE A 111 -10.48 -3.00 -12.45
CA PHE A 111 -10.75 -2.63 -13.84
C PHE A 111 -10.91 -3.89 -14.67
N PHE A 112 -11.89 -3.94 -15.54
CA PHE A 112 -12.04 -5.06 -16.48
C PHE A 112 -12.77 -4.63 -17.74
N THR A 113 -12.50 -5.34 -18.85
CA THR A 113 -13.08 -5.04 -20.16
C THR A 113 -14.34 -5.83 -20.45
N GLY A 114 -14.59 -6.91 -19.74
CA GLY A 114 -15.76 -7.77 -19.90
C GLY A 114 -15.62 -9.03 -19.03
N ASP A 115 -16.70 -9.80 -18.96
CA ASP A 115 -16.68 -11.12 -18.32
C ASP A 115 -15.94 -12.15 -19.21
N GLU A 116 -15.91 -13.40 -18.79
CA GLU A 116 -15.32 -14.52 -19.53
C GLU A 116 -15.88 -14.71 -20.94
N ASN A 117 -17.07 -14.17 -21.24
CA ASN A 117 -17.72 -14.19 -22.54
C ASN A 117 -17.56 -12.87 -23.31
N GLY A 118 -16.80 -11.90 -22.78
CA GLY A 118 -16.63 -10.57 -23.35
C GLY A 118 -17.81 -9.63 -23.14
N ASN A 119 -18.80 -10.01 -22.31
CA ASN A 119 -19.92 -9.15 -21.98
C ASN A 119 -19.50 -8.22 -20.85
N LEU A 120 -19.81 -6.94 -21.01
CA LEU A 120 -19.67 -5.99 -19.91
C LEU A 120 -20.78 -6.24 -18.90
N PRO A 121 -20.46 -6.40 -17.60
CA PRO A 121 -21.50 -6.40 -16.58
C PRO A 121 -22.23 -5.05 -16.65
N GLY A 122 -23.52 -5.06 -16.72
CA GLY A 122 -24.33 -3.83 -16.70
C GLY A 122 -24.12 -3.04 -15.41
N ASN A 123 -24.39 -1.73 -15.42
CA ASN A 123 -24.21 -0.85 -14.26
C ASN A 123 -25.08 -1.24 -13.03
N SER A 124 -26.03 -2.11 -13.21
CA SER A 124 -26.95 -2.62 -12.19
C SER A 124 -26.42 -3.80 -11.39
N LEU A 125 -25.24 -4.33 -11.72
CA LEU A 125 -24.71 -5.53 -11.11
C LEU A 125 -24.02 -5.24 -9.79
N SER A 126 -24.29 -6.09 -8.80
CA SER A 126 -23.50 -6.13 -7.59
C SER A 126 -22.17 -6.85 -7.89
N LEU A 127 -21.09 -6.13 -7.83
CA LEU A 127 -19.75 -6.67 -7.92
C LEU A 127 -19.17 -6.82 -6.52
N SER A 128 -18.62 -7.97 -6.19
CA SER A 128 -18.06 -8.25 -4.88
C SER A 128 -16.74 -9.03 -4.99
N GLY A 129 -15.95 -9.00 -3.94
CA GLY A 129 -14.70 -9.75 -3.85
C GLY A 129 -14.22 -9.90 -2.41
N GLN A 130 -13.22 -10.75 -2.25
CA GLN A 130 -12.49 -10.91 -0.99
C GLN A 130 -11.12 -10.26 -1.14
N PHE A 131 -10.75 -9.43 -0.18
CA PHE A 131 -9.50 -8.69 -0.22
C PHE A 131 -9.03 -8.32 1.19
N GLY A 132 -7.71 -8.27 1.35
CA GLY A 132 -7.08 -7.68 2.52
C GLY A 132 -6.95 -6.18 2.34
N VAL A 133 -7.37 -5.41 3.34
CA VAL A 133 -7.23 -3.96 3.40
C VAL A 133 -6.13 -3.62 4.38
N LYS A 134 -5.25 -2.70 4.02
CA LYS A 134 -4.23 -2.18 4.93
C LYS A 134 -4.89 -1.34 6.02
N ASP A 135 -4.47 -1.56 7.26
CA ASP A 135 -4.90 -0.71 8.38
C ASP A 135 -4.23 0.66 8.34
N PHE A 136 -3.06 0.76 7.71
CA PHE A 136 -2.34 2.00 7.45
C PHE A 136 -2.03 2.13 5.98
N ASN A 137 -2.52 3.19 5.36
CA ASN A 137 -2.21 3.50 3.98
C ASN A 137 -0.83 4.16 3.90
N LEU A 138 0.07 3.64 3.07
CA LEU A 138 1.42 4.15 2.90
C LEU A 138 1.54 4.96 1.62
N TYR A 139 2.19 6.10 1.72
CA TYR A 139 2.42 7.00 0.58
C TYR A 139 3.87 7.45 0.55
N MET A 140 4.50 7.40 -0.61
CA MET A 140 5.73 8.13 -0.86
C MET A 140 5.39 9.57 -1.25
N THR A 141 6.04 10.54 -0.63
CA THR A 141 5.75 11.96 -0.87
C THR A 141 7.01 12.81 -0.88
N ASN A 142 6.93 13.94 -1.56
CA ASN A 142 7.90 15.02 -1.47
C ASN A 142 7.35 16.28 -0.77
N GLN A 143 6.11 16.21 -0.26
CA GLN A 143 5.46 17.31 0.45
C GLN A 143 6.05 17.47 1.86
N THR A 144 6.05 18.69 2.35
CA THR A 144 6.39 18.99 3.75
C THR A 144 5.27 18.59 4.69
N GLU A 145 5.55 18.47 5.99
CA GLU A 145 4.50 18.21 7.00
C GLU A 145 3.38 19.26 6.97
N GLU A 146 3.76 20.52 6.72
CA GLU A 146 2.83 21.64 6.67
C GLU A 146 1.89 21.52 5.47
N ASP A 147 2.43 21.18 4.30
CA ASP A 147 1.66 20.94 3.07
C ASP A 147 0.72 19.73 3.23
N LEU A 148 1.21 18.65 3.84
CA LEU A 148 0.38 17.46 4.11
C LEU A 148 -0.85 17.80 4.96
N VAL A 149 -0.71 18.69 5.96
CA VAL A 149 -1.81 19.08 6.85
C VAL A 149 -2.76 20.08 6.20
N ILE A 150 -2.23 21.00 5.38
CA ILE A 150 -3.01 22.14 4.84
C ILE A 150 -3.67 21.79 3.52
N GLU A 151 -2.97 21.09 2.62
CA GLU A 151 -3.41 20.90 1.24
C GLU A 151 -4.23 19.64 1.03
N ASN A 152 -4.03 18.61 1.87
CA ASN A 152 -4.70 17.33 1.67
C ASN A 152 -6.05 17.27 2.37
N LYS A 153 -7.03 16.74 1.63
CA LYS A 153 -8.33 16.37 2.19
C LYS A 153 -8.28 14.89 2.58
N PHE A 154 -8.29 14.66 3.88
CA PHE A 154 -8.29 13.31 4.42
C PHE A 154 -9.72 12.79 4.60
N LYS A 155 -9.93 11.54 4.20
CA LYS A 155 -11.09 10.73 4.60
C LYS A 155 -10.66 9.72 5.64
N THR A 156 -11.57 9.30 6.49
CA THR A 156 -11.33 8.16 7.38
C THR A 156 -11.74 6.87 6.67
N ASN A 157 -10.91 5.83 6.76
CA ASN A 157 -11.34 4.48 6.46
C ASN A 157 -12.53 4.18 7.35
N ASP A 158 -13.65 3.79 6.76
CA ASP A 158 -14.85 3.53 7.54
C ASP A 158 -14.71 2.22 8.31
N ARG A 159 -14.10 2.31 9.50
CA ARG A 159 -14.01 1.20 10.44
C ARG A 159 -15.33 0.93 11.17
N PHE A 160 -16.28 1.85 11.09
CA PHE A 160 -17.50 1.83 11.90
C PHE A 160 -18.76 1.45 11.11
N GLY A 161 -18.61 0.98 9.87
CA GLY A 161 -19.74 0.49 9.08
C GLY A 161 -20.74 1.56 8.69
N ASN A 162 -20.35 2.81 8.67
CA ASN A 162 -21.12 3.81 7.94
C ASN A 162 -21.07 3.45 6.49
N LEU A 163 -22.17 2.98 5.99
CA LEU A 163 -22.40 2.59 4.61
C LEU A 163 -22.09 3.76 3.67
N GLU A 164 -20.81 3.98 3.38
CA GLU A 164 -20.47 4.79 2.23
C GLU A 164 -20.95 4.01 1.00
N THR A 165 -21.95 4.55 0.37
CA THR A 165 -22.53 4.02 -0.86
C THR A 165 -21.70 4.37 -2.09
N SER A 166 -20.47 4.85 -1.90
CA SER A 166 -19.57 5.29 -2.96
C SER A 166 -18.14 4.83 -2.69
N GLY A 167 -17.42 4.49 -3.74
CA GLY A 167 -16.00 4.21 -3.67
C GLY A 167 -15.15 5.43 -3.31
N VAL A 168 -13.89 5.20 -2.94
CA VAL A 168 -12.92 6.27 -2.65
C VAL A 168 -12.37 6.84 -3.95
N ALA A 169 -12.37 8.16 -4.10
CA ALA A 169 -11.77 8.81 -5.27
C ALA A 169 -10.24 8.60 -5.30
N PRO A 170 -9.59 8.52 -6.50
CA PRO A 170 -8.17 8.22 -6.61
C PRO A 170 -7.27 9.26 -5.94
N TYR A 171 -7.71 10.51 -5.89
CA TYR A 171 -6.99 11.63 -5.29
C TYR A 171 -7.29 11.82 -3.80
N ASP A 172 -8.26 11.09 -3.24
CA ASP A 172 -8.53 11.14 -1.81
C ASP A 172 -7.46 10.39 -1.04
N GLN A 173 -7.00 10.96 0.05
CA GLN A 173 -6.14 10.29 1.01
C GLN A 173 -6.97 9.83 2.19
N VAL A 174 -6.73 8.61 2.63
CA VAL A 174 -7.54 7.96 3.66
C VAL A 174 -6.69 7.73 4.90
N LEU A 175 -7.20 8.14 6.06
CA LEU A 175 -6.59 7.86 7.35
C LEU A 175 -6.99 6.45 7.86
N PRO A 176 -6.13 5.78 8.59
CA PRO A 176 -4.75 6.14 8.97
C PRO A 176 -3.76 6.09 7.82
N ALA A 177 -2.81 7.01 7.79
CA ALA A 177 -1.84 7.15 6.72
C ALA A 177 -0.41 7.38 7.24
N VAL A 178 0.56 6.87 6.50
CA VAL A 178 1.99 7.09 6.74
C VAL A 178 2.61 7.66 5.47
N PHE A 179 3.19 8.85 5.57
CA PHE A 179 3.84 9.55 4.48
C PHE A 179 5.35 9.45 4.62
N ILE A 180 6.00 8.82 3.65
CA ILE A 180 7.42 8.51 3.66
C ILE A 180 8.14 9.43 2.69
N THR A 181 9.20 10.09 3.17
CA THR A 181 10.09 10.95 2.36
C THR A 181 11.53 10.81 2.81
N SER A 182 12.48 11.15 1.94
CA SER A 182 13.89 11.29 2.32
C SER A 182 14.24 12.76 2.44
N GLU A 183 14.99 13.11 3.50
CA GLU A 183 15.35 14.51 3.77
C GLU A 183 16.77 14.85 3.33
N SER A 184 17.74 14.01 3.62
CA SER A 184 19.14 14.33 3.39
C SER A 184 19.99 13.09 3.16
N ILE A 185 21.06 13.26 2.38
CA ILE A 185 22.10 12.25 2.18
C ILE A 185 23.42 12.84 2.69
N ASN A 186 24.12 12.06 3.49
CA ASN A 186 25.46 12.39 3.96
C ASN A 186 26.41 11.23 3.67
N ASN A 187 27.57 11.54 3.07
CA ASN A 187 28.62 10.57 2.82
C ASN A 187 29.73 10.81 3.84
N GLU A 188 30.04 9.80 4.62
CA GLU A 188 31.10 9.84 5.62
C GLU A 188 32.19 8.84 5.26
N PRO A 189 33.49 9.21 5.35
CA PRO A 189 34.56 8.26 5.13
C PRO A 189 34.58 7.21 6.25
N PHE A 190 34.49 5.94 5.88
CA PHE A 190 34.48 4.84 6.83
C PHE A 190 35.84 4.60 7.45
N ALA A 191 36.92 4.78 6.68
CA ALA A 191 38.31 4.63 7.15
C ALA A 191 39.29 5.39 6.24
N PHE A 192 40.52 5.58 6.67
CA PHE A 192 41.61 6.14 5.85
C PHE A 192 41.83 5.27 4.61
N GLY A 193 41.47 5.78 3.42
CA GLY A 193 41.56 5.06 2.16
C GLY A 193 40.52 3.95 1.96
N GLY A 194 39.47 3.91 2.79
CA GLY A 194 38.37 2.98 2.70
C GLY A 194 37.22 3.49 1.85
N LEU A 195 36.15 2.68 1.75
CA LEU A 195 34.90 3.03 1.11
C LEU A 195 34.13 4.05 1.97
N ASP A 196 33.37 4.92 1.32
CA ASP A 196 32.47 5.84 2.01
C ASP A 196 31.21 5.11 2.51
N VAL A 197 30.71 5.53 3.66
CA VAL A 197 29.39 5.13 4.17
C VAL A 197 28.40 6.24 3.85
N THR A 198 27.35 5.88 3.13
CA THR A 198 26.26 6.81 2.84
C THR A 198 25.17 6.67 3.89
N LYS A 199 24.86 7.75 4.58
CA LYS A 199 23.75 7.84 5.54
C LYS A 199 22.65 8.70 4.95
N THR A 200 21.41 8.22 5.07
CA THR A 200 20.23 8.94 4.58
C THR A 200 19.17 9.01 5.70
N ASN A 201 18.63 10.19 5.90
CA ASN A 201 17.49 10.37 6.80
C ASN A 201 16.19 10.10 6.03
N VAL A 202 15.46 9.08 6.48
CA VAL A 202 14.10 8.80 6.02
C VAL A 202 13.15 9.29 7.08
N LYS A 203 12.18 10.09 6.68
CA LYS A 203 11.14 10.62 7.55
C LYS A 203 9.80 9.97 7.23
N ALA A 204 9.11 9.51 8.26
CA ALA A 204 7.76 8.99 8.17
C ALA A 204 6.82 9.88 9.01
N VAL A 205 5.85 10.50 8.37
CA VAL A 205 4.80 11.30 9.03
C VAL A 205 3.57 10.43 9.17
N VAL A 206 3.18 10.13 10.41
CA VAL A 206 2.02 9.28 10.71
C VAL A 206 0.84 10.16 11.07
N MET A 207 -0.26 10.01 10.35
CA MET A 207 -1.53 10.69 10.59
C MET A 207 -2.63 9.68 10.86
N THR A 208 -3.31 9.84 11.98
CA THR A 208 -4.39 8.92 12.41
C THR A 208 -5.57 9.71 12.98
N SER A 209 -6.74 9.11 12.95
CA SER A 209 -7.94 9.68 13.57
C SER A 209 -8.02 9.37 15.10
N ASP A 210 -7.27 8.39 15.57
CA ASP A 210 -7.27 7.97 16.97
C ASP A 210 -5.85 7.77 17.53
N LEU A 211 -5.73 7.90 18.83
CA LEU A 211 -4.47 7.84 19.53
C LEU A 211 -3.91 6.40 19.62
N TYR A 212 -4.78 5.41 19.68
CA TYR A 212 -4.38 4.01 19.75
C TYR A 212 -3.63 3.58 18.48
N CYS A 213 -4.18 3.86 17.32
CA CYS A 213 -3.52 3.59 16.04
C CYS A 213 -2.18 4.34 15.91
N LEU A 214 -2.13 5.60 16.39
CA LEU A 214 -0.88 6.36 16.41
C LEU A 214 0.19 5.65 17.26
N ASP A 215 -0.15 5.28 18.48
CA ASP A 215 0.79 4.62 19.38
C ASP A 215 1.25 3.26 18.87
N CYS A 216 0.38 2.50 18.20
CA CYS A 216 0.75 1.22 17.58
C CYS A 216 1.83 1.40 16.50
N VAL A 217 1.64 2.31 15.53
CA VAL A 217 2.65 2.53 14.49
C VAL A 217 3.94 3.08 15.04
N LEU A 218 3.88 4.03 15.96
CA LEU A 218 5.06 4.63 16.57
C LEU A 218 5.87 3.58 17.36
N SER A 219 5.21 2.65 18.05
CA SER A 219 5.88 1.56 18.75
C SER A 219 6.56 0.60 17.79
N LEU A 220 5.86 0.18 16.71
CA LEU A 220 6.43 -0.66 15.67
C LEU A 220 7.63 0.02 15.01
N ALA A 221 7.52 1.32 14.70
CA ALA A 221 8.63 2.08 14.14
C ALA A 221 9.83 2.13 15.10
N ALA A 222 9.61 2.33 16.40
CA ALA A 222 10.68 2.32 17.40
C ALA A 222 11.39 0.96 17.50
N ASP A 223 10.62 -0.13 17.41
CA ASP A 223 11.14 -1.50 17.45
C ASP A 223 11.91 -1.90 16.17
N SER A 224 11.82 -1.10 15.12
CA SER A 224 12.55 -1.32 13.87
C SER A 224 14.05 -0.98 13.96
N LYS A 225 14.51 -0.35 15.02
CA LYS A 225 15.93 -0.02 15.25
C LYS A 225 16.82 -1.25 15.10
N ARG A 226 17.92 -1.10 14.38
CA ARG A 226 18.91 -2.14 14.06
C ARG A 226 18.39 -3.26 13.15
N ARG A 227 17.25 -3.05 12.52
CA ARG A 227 16.80 -3.94 11.45
C ARG A 227 17.50 -3.61 10.14
N SER A 228 17.46 -4.56 9.24
CA SER A 228 17.98 -4.41 7.88
C SER A 228 16.90 -4.73 6.89
N PHE A 229 17.00 -4.17 5.70
CA PHE A 229 16.05 -4.43 4.62
C PHE A 229 16.78 -4.53 3.28
N ALA A 230 16.22 -5.33 2.37
CA ALA A 230 16.80 -5.59 1.07
C ALA A 230 16.64 -4.39 0.14
N PRO A 231 17.65 -4.07 -0.69
CA PRO A 231 17.50 -3.09 -1.76
C PRO A 231 16.54 -3.64 -2.84
N VAL A 232 15.67 -2.78 -3.32
CA VAL A 232 14.79 -3.04 -4.47
C VAL A 232 15.02 -1.93 -5.48
N ASP A 233 15.47 -2.29 -6.66
CA ASP A 233 15.67 -1.30 -7.72
C ASP A 233 14.34 -0.66 -8.11
N PHE A 234 14.38 0.62 -8.45
CA PHE A 234 13.18 1.35 -8.86
C PHE A 234 12.47 0.69 -10.06
N ALA A 235 13.23 0.06 -10.95
CA ALA A 235 12.67 -0.68 -12.09
C ALA A 235 11.83 -1.90 -11.63
N ASP A 236 12.22 -2.50 -10.50
CA ASP A 236 11.61 -3.69 -9.92
C ASP A 236 10.53 -3.34 -8.88
N PHE A 237 10.19 -2.04 -8.72
CA PHE A 237 9.03 -1.65 -7.92
C PHE A 237 7.79 -2.43 -8.37
N PRO A 238 7.08 -3.11 -7.46
CA PRO A 238 6.10 -4.13 -7.86
C PRO A 238 4.85 -3.57 -8.53
N ILE A 239 4.51 -2.33 -8.28
CA ILE A 239 3.27 -1.71 -8.71
C ILE A 239 3.48 -0.89 -9.99
N THR A 240 2.55 -1.00 -10.94
CA THR A 240 2.50 -0.19 -12.16
C THR A 240 1.92 1.21 -11.87
N GLU A 241 1.94 2.10 -12.84
CA GLU A 241 1.30 3.43 -12.75
C GLU A 241 -0.21 3.37 -12.51
N LEU A 242 -0.86 2.26 -12.87
CA LEU A 242 -2.30 2.00 -12.62
C LEU A 242 -2.56 1.22 -11.32
N GLY A 243 -1.54 1.01 -10.50
CA GLY A 243 -1.70 0.32 -9.21
C GLY A 243 -1.68 -1.20 -9.26
N ASP A 244 -1.56 -1.83 -10.44
CA ASP A 244 -1.53 -3.29 -10.57
C ASP A 244 -0.11 -3.85 -10.40
N ILE A 245 0.03 -5.11 -9.96
CA ILE A 245 1.31 -5.79 -9.85
C ILE A 245 1.90 -6.04 -11.25
N LYS A 246 3.18 -5.74 -11.43
CA LYS A 246 3.94 -6.03 -12.66
C LYS A 246 4.09 -7.54 -12.87
N THR A 247 3.22 -8.14 -13.65
CA THR A 247 3.24 -9.59 -13.93
C THR A 247 4.48 -10.06 -14.70
N ALA A 248 5.15 -9.17 -15.45
CA ALA A 248 6.39 -9.49 -16.13
C ALA A 248 7.55 -9.71 -15.16
N THR A 249 7.61 -8.94 -14.06
CA THR A 249 8.63 -9.06 -13.01
C THR A 249 8.21 -10.07 -11.95
N TYR A 250 6.91 -10.10 -11.61
CA TYR A 250 6.34 -10.94 -10.54
C TYR A 250 5.21 -11.83 -11.10
N PRO A 251 5.52 -12.87 -11.89
CA PRO A 251 4.50 -13.69 -12.55
C PRO A 251 3.64 -14.50 -11.58
N THR A 252 4.17 -14.86 -10.42
CA THR A 252 3.47 -15.62 -9.36
C THR A 252 2.91 -14.74 -8.24
N GLY A 253 3.02 -13.43 -8.37
CA GLY A 253 2.70 -12.44 -7.34
C GLY A 253 3.95 -11.87 -6.67
N TYR A 254 3.81 -10.71 -6.08
CA TYR A 254 4.88 -10.05 -5.33
C TYR A 254 4.98 -10.63 -3.92
N SER A 255 6.19 -10.91 -3.45
CA SER A 255 6.47 -11.31 -2.07
C SER A 255 7.74 -10.63 -1.58
N TYR A 256 7.63 -9.79 -0.56
CA TYR A 256 8.79 -9.14 0.05
C TYR A 256 9.67 -10.16 0.81
N ASN A 257 9.08 -11.20 1.41
CA ASN A 257 9.85 -12.24 2.06
C ASN A 257 10.82 -12.94 1.07
N GLN A 258 10.39 -13.16 -0.18
CA GLN A 258 11.26 -13.74 -1.21
C GLN A 258 12.43 -12.78 -1.56
N ILE A 259 12.17 -11.48 -1.61
CA ILE A 259 13.21 -10.47 -1.86
C ILE A 259 14.24 -10.48 -0.72
N GLU A 260 13.83 -10.60 0.53
CA GLU A 260 14.74 -10.73 1.68
C GLU A 260 15.60 -12.00 1.61
N GLU A 261 15.01 -13.12 1.20
CA GLU A 261 15.73 -14.40 1.05
C GLU A 261 16.76 -14.35 -0.09
N ASP A 262 16.43 -13.71 -1.19
CA ASP A 262 17.29 -13.62 -2.37
C ASP A 262 18.45 -12.62 -2.18
N ASN A 263 18.27 -11.59 -1.34
CA ASN A 263 19.22 -10.51 -1.12
C ASN A 263 19.89 -10.56 0.27
N THR A 264 20.69 -11.58 0.52
CA THR A 264 21.36 -11.75 1.83
C THR A 264 22.67 -10.98 1.98
N SER A 265 23.28 -10.48 0.89
CA SER A 265 24.62 -9.89 0.87
C SER A 265 24.65 -8.37 0.82
N GLU A 266 23.62 -7.73 0.31
CA GLU A 266 23.52 -6.27 0.18
C GLU A 266 22.28 -5.79 0.91
N LEU A 267 22.45 -5.24 2.10
CA LEU A 267 21.32 -4.79 2.93
C LEU A 267 21.51 -3.32 3.33
N PHE A 268 20.42 -2.59 3.37
CA PHE A 268 20.35 -1.32 4.08
C PHE A 268 20.13 -1.58 5.57
N HIS A 269 20.81 -0.80 6.41
CA HIS A 269 20.74 -0.95 7.87
C HIS A 269 20.12 0.28 8.51
N ILE A 270 19.17 0.08 9.41
CA ILE A 270 18.58 1.14 10.23
C ILE A 270 19.48 1.36 11.45
N GLU A 271 20.23 2.47 11.45
CA GLU A 271 21.16 2.80 12.53
C GLU A 271 20.41 3.36 13.73
N GLU A 272 19.50 4.28 13.50
CA GLU A 272 18.76 5.01 14.54
C GLU A 272 17.31 5.26 14.15
N VAL A 273 16.42 5.22 15.13
CA VAL A 273 15.02 5.57 14.98
C VAL A 273 14.65 6.56 16.06
N ASN A 274 14.17 7.72 15.64
CA ASN A 274 13.70 8.79 16.51
C ASN A 274 12.21 9.00 16.31
N VAL A 275 11.42 8.76 17.36
CA VAL A 275 9.97 8.89 17.33
C VAL A 275 9.54 10.08 18.16
N SER A 276 8.70 10.96 17.60
CA SER A 276 8.17 12.11 18.31
C SER A 276 6.70 12.37 17.97
N LYS A 277 5.92 12.83 18.95
CA LYS A 277 4.52 13.25 18.75
C LYS A 277 4.46 14.76 18.55
N LEU A 278 3.80 15.21 17.47
CA LEU A 278 3.67 16.63 17.13
C LEU A 278 2.46 17.32 17.77
N SER A 279 1.68 16.62 18.61
CA SER A 279 0.42 17.10 19.18
C SER A 279 0.50 18.46 19.88
N ASP A 280 1.66 18.79 20.47
CA ASP A 280 1.82 20.06 21.23
C ASP A 280 2.14 21.26 20.34
N ARG A 281 2.67 21.05 19.12
CA ARG A 281 2.99 22.15 18.20
C ARG A 281 1.77 22.62 17.40
N VAL A 282 0.87 21.72 17.05
CA VAL A 282 -0.35 22.06 16.30
C VAL A 282 -1.33 22.83 17.18
N LYS A 283 -1.48 22.47 18.45
CA LYS A 283 -2.34 23.20 19.41
C LYS A 283 -1.96 24.66 19.63
N LYS A 284 -0.69 25.03 19.44
CA LYS A 284 -0.22 26.42 19.58
C LYS A 284 -0.47 27.30 18.35
N LYS A 285 -0.77 26.71 17.19
CA LYS A 285 -1.04 27.48 15.94
C LYS A 285 -2.54 27.72 15.70
N VAL A 286 -3.44 27.03 16.39
CA VAL A 286 -4.91 27.11 16.21
C VAL A 286 -5.58 28.03 17.25
N ASN A 287 -4.84 28.61 18.16
CA ASN A 287 -5.23 29.68 19.09
C ASN A 287 -4.65 31.00 18.58
#